data_f3b1ee9dee4cbbeaeee29065aa2d4d50
#
_entry.id   f3b1ee9dee4cbbeaeee29065aa2d4d50
#
_cell.length_a   1.000
_cell.length_b   1.000
_cell.length_c   1.000
_cell.angle_alpha   90.00
_cell.angle_beta   90.00
_cell.angle_gamma   90.00
#
_symmetry.space_group_name_H-M   'P 1'
#
loop_
_entity.id
_entity.type
_entity.pdbx_description
1 polymer ?
#
loop_
_entity_poly.entity_id
_entity_poly.type
_entity_poly.pdbx_seq_one_letter_code
_entity_poly.pdbx_strand_id
1 'polypeptide(L)'
;MKKAIVFGSFVVDLMARTPHLPKPGETVKGSMFAQGPGGKGFNQAIAAKRAGADVIMATKLGRDTLASVATDKLESENMTLECVFKTEKASTGTAIIMVDENSGQNEIVVTLGACDTFDDEDIRKIAPYIAERDILLTQLETNVDAVKSVISLAKQNGVYVILNPAPVQQISDDVYKQIDIITPNEVEASILTGIEIKDENDAKRAAEVFFEKGVTNVIITLGKKGALIATKDSFELIKNYDVAVLDTTGAGDAFNGGLLAALCEGMDIINAAKFANIVSNLAVTRLGTSNAMPSREEIDEFRKNNTVGGD
;
A
#
# COMPACT_ATOMS: atom_id res chain seq x y z
N MET A 1 -14.50 12.88 -11.60
CA MET A 1 -13.72 11.97 -10.74
C MET A 1 -12.49 12.74 -10.26
N LYS A 2 -12.14 12.63 -8.98
CA LYS A 2 -10.91 13.22 -8.43
C LYS A 2 -9.69 12.49 -9.00
N LYS A 3 -8.56 13.20 -9.07
CA LYS A 3 -7.28 12.67 -9.56
C LYS A 3 -6.36 12.37 -8.39
N ALA A 4 -5.58 11.29 -8.49
CA ALA A 4 -4.69 10.87 -7.42
C ALA A 4 -3.24 10.73 -7.87
N ILE A 5 -2.33 10.81 -6.90
CA ILE A 5 -0.94 10.43 -7.03
C ILE A 5 -0.57 9.46 -5.91
N VAL A 6 0.12 8.38 -6.25
CA VAL A 6 0.78 7.51 -5.28
C VAL A 6 2.27 7.82 -5.31
N PHE A 7 2.82 8.28 -4.19
CA PHE A 7 4.27 8.41 -4.01
C PHE A 7 4.76 7.25 -3.16
N GLY A 8 5.69 6.45 -3.68
CA GLY A 8 6.17 5.31 -2.92
C GLY A 8 7.17 4.43 -3.65
N SER A 9 7.44 3.30 -3.02
CA SER A 9 8.43 2.31 -3.44
C SER A 9 8.01 1.52 -4.67
N PHE A 10 9.03 1.10 -5.40
CA PHE A 10 9.02 -0.04 -6.30
C PHE A 10 10.20 -0.94 -5.96
N VAL A 11 9.96 -2.22 -5.88
CA VAL A 11 10.99 -3.26 -5.80
C VAL A 11 10.67 -4.38 -6.79
N VAL A 12 11.70 -5.09 -7.23
CA VAL A 12 11.50 -6.34 -7.98
C VAL A 12 11.50 -7.49 -6.98
N ASP A 13 10.39 -8.22 -6.92
CA ASP A 13 10.29 -9.45 -6.15
C ASP A 13 11.03 -10.57 -6.89
N LEU A 14 12.07 -11.13 -6.27
CA LEU A 14 12.87 -12.26 -6.74
C LEU A 14 12.59 -13.43 -5.82
N MET A 15 11.67 -14.31 -6.21
CA MET A 15 11.20 -15.42 -5.37
C MET A 15 11.78 -16.75 -5.84
N ALA A 16 12.35 -17.50 -4.91
CA ALA A 16 12.76 -18.90 -5.13
C ALA A 16 11.99 -19.81 -4.16
N ARG A 17 11.48 -20.94 -4.67
CA ARG A 17 10.94 -22.02 -3.85
C ARG A 17 12.01 -23.07 -3.61
N THR A 18 12.07 -23.57 -2.38
CA THR A 18 13.06 -24.55 -1.93
C THR A 18 12.39 -25.62 -1.06
N PRO A 19 12.91 -26.86 -1.02
CA PRO A 19 12.38 -27.91 -0.14
C PRO A 19 12.42 -27.55 1.35
N HIS A 20 13.34 -26.68 1.77
CA HIS A 20 13.46 -26.08 3.08
C HIS A 20 14.27 -24.79 2.98
N LEU A 21 14.11 -23.88 3.93
CA LEU A 21 14.94 -22.66 3.99
C LEU A 21 16.40 -23.03 4.30
N PRO A 22 17.39 -22.48 3.56
CA PRO A 22 18.81 -22.84 3.74
C PRO A 22 19.33 -22.40 5.10
N LYS A 23 20.09 -23.26 5.77
CA LYS A 23 20.83 -22.91 6.99
C LYS A 23 22.13 -22.16 6.64
N PRO A 24 22.72 -21.41 7.59
CA PRO A 24 24.03 -20.79 7.36
C PRO A 24 25.08 -21.78 6.84
N GLY A 25 25.67 -21.46 5.68
CA GLY A 25 26.65 -22.31 4.99
C GLY A 25 26.06 -23.40 4.10
N GLU A 26 24.74 -23.54 4.02
CA GLU A 26 24.07 -24.53 3.19
C GLU A 26 23.74 -23.96 1.80
N THR A 27 23.92 -24.81 0.75
CA THR A 27 23.40 -24.53 -0.59
C THR A 27 22.24 -25.47 -0.87
N VAL A 28 21.04 -24.93 -1.06
CA VAL A 28 19.84 -25.70 -1.37
C VAL A 28 19.48 -25.51 -2.84
N LYS A 29 19.17 -26.63 -3.54
CA LYS A 29 18.67 -26.56 -4.92
C LYS A 29 17.20 -26.16 -4.91
N GLY A 30 16.89 -24.97 -5.47
CA GLY A 30 15.51 -24.53 -5.66
C GLY A 30 14.78 -25.31 -6.75
N SER A 31 13.47 -25.36 -6.65
CA SER A 31 12.56 -25.99 -7.60
C SER A 31 11.93 -24.99 -8.58
N MET A 32 11.79 -23.76 -8.17
CA MET A 32 11.13 -22.69 -8.93
C MET A 32 11.80 -21.34 -8.67
N PHE A 33 11.88 -20.52 -9.72
CA PHE A 33 12.21 -19.10 -9.61
C PHE A 33 11.11 -18.29 -10.28
N ALA A 34 10.70 -17.18 -9.65
CA ALA A 34 9.78 -16.21 -10.21
C ALA A 34 10.31 -14.79 -9.98
N GLN A 35 10.03 -13.91 -10.93
CA GLN A 35 10.30 -12.48 -10.85
C GLN A 35 9.02 -11.73 -11.11
N GLY A 36 8.76 -10.69 -10.32
CA GLY A 36 7.56 -9.87 -10.48
C GLY A 36 7.72 -8.47 -9.90
N PRO A 37 6.79 -7.56 -10.25
CA PRO A 37 6.73 -6.24 -9.64
C PRO A 37 6.18 -6.32 -8.22
N GLY A 38 6.81 -5.59 -7.31
CA GLY A 38 6.47 -5.44 -5.90
C GLY A 38 6.75 -4.02 -5.41
N GLY A 39 6.73 -3.87 -4.09
CA GLY A 39 6.81 -2.58 -3.42
C GLY A 39 5.42 -2.02 -3.11
N LYS A 40 5.26 -1.52 -1.87
CA LYS A 40 3.94 -1.08 -1.37
C LYS A 40 3.33 0.03 -2.23
N GLY A 41 4.13 1.04 -2.55
CA GLY A 41 3.65 2.12 -3.40
C GLY A 41 3.17 1.65 -4.75
N PHE A 42 3.94 0.77 -5.38
CA PHE A 42 3.61 0.21 -6.68
C PHE A 42 2.35 -0.66 -6.63
N ASN A 43 2.25 -1.56 -5.65
CA ASN A 43 1.08 -2.41 -5.46
C ASN A 43 -0.19 -1.59 -5.25
N GLN A 44 -0.12 -0.54 -4.42
CA GLN A 44 -1.25 0.36 -4.13
C GLN A 44 -1.66 1.16 -5.37
N ALA A 45 -0.70 1.61 -6.19
CA ALA A 45 -0.99 2.31 -7.44
C ALA A 45 -1.70 1.40 -8.46
N ILE A 46 -1.23 0.16 -8.62
CA ILE A 46 -1.88 -0.83 -9.50
C ILE A 46 -3.28 -1.19 -8.99
N ALA A 47 -3.44 -1.40 -7.68
CA ALA A 47 -4.74 -1.67 -7.08
C ALA A 47 -5.72 -0.52 -7.32
N ALA A 48 -5.30 0.73 -7.10
CA ALA A 48 -6.13 1.91 -7.36
C ALA A 48 -6.51 2.05 -8.84
N LYS A 49 -5.54 1.85 -9.75
CA LYS A 49 -5.77 1.90 -11.20
C LYS A 49 -6.80 0.88 -11.63
N ARG A 50 -6.64 -0.38 -11.23
CA ARG A 50 -7.57 -1.46 -11.58
C ARG A 50 -8.95 -1.29 -10.95
N ALA A 51 -9.01 -0.70 -9.74
CA ALA A 51 -10.26 -0.32 -9.09
C ALA A 51 -10.96 0.89 -9.75
N GLY A 52 -10.35 1.53 -10.75
CA GLY A 52 -10.95 2.58 -11.58
C GLY A 52 -10.48 4.01 -11.31
N ALA A 53 -9.45 4.23 -10.48
CA ALA A 53 -8.93 5.58 -10.21
C ALA A 53 -8.17 6.19 -11.39
N ASP A 54 -8.28 7.51 -11.56
CA ASP A 54 -7.33 8.32 -12.33
C ASP A 54 -6.10 8.59 -11.46
N VAL A 55 -5.11 7.71 -11.55
CA VAL A 55 -3.94 7.70 -10.68
C VAL A 55 -2.64 7.65 -11.46
N ILE A 56 -1.63 8.40 -10.98
CA ILE A 56 -0.25 8.29 -11.44
C ILE A 56 0.64 7.76 -10.31
N MET A 57 1.75 7.09 -10.69
CA MET A 57 2.76 6.60 -9.76
C MET A 57 4.00 7.47 -9.81
N ALA A 58 4.42 7.99 -8.65
CA ALA A 58 5.70 8.65 -8.47
C ALA A 58 6.65 7.69 -7.73
N THR A 59 7.68 7.23 -8.43
CA THR A 59 8.69 6.29 -7.91
C THR A 59 10.06 6.54 -8.51
N LYS A 60 11.09 5.88 -7.97
CA LYS A 60 12.47 6.01 -8.46
C LYS A 60 13.11 4.66 -8.71
N LEU A 61 13.72 4.49 -9.87
CA LEU A 61 14.32 3.26 -10.37
C LEU A 61 15.82 3.46 -10.60
N GLY A 62 16.59 2.39 -10.54
CA GLY A 62 17.97 2.40 -11.02
C GLY A 62 18.03 2.47 -12.56
N ARG A 63 19.22 2.80 -13.10
CA ARG A 63 19.50 2.65 -14.54
C ARG A 63 20.04 1.24 -14.82
N ASP A 64 19.21 0.23 -14.58
CA ASP A 64 19.54 -1.18 -14.73
C ASP A 64 18.40 -1.95 -15.43
N THR A 65 18.64 -3.25 -15.67
CA THR A 65 17.68 -4.12 -16.36
C THR A 65 16.43 -4.42 -15.52
N LEU A 66 16.51 -4.32 -14.19
CA LEU A 66 15.36 -4.56 -13.31
C LEU A 66 14.32 -3.44 -13.39
N ALA A 67 14.73 -2.24 -13.80
CA ALA A 67 13.82 -1.10 -13.98
C ALA A 67 12.72 -1.37 -15.01
N SER A 68 12.97 -2.24 -16.01
CA SER A 68 11.95 -2.58 -17.01
C SER A 68 10.74 -3.30 -16.42
N VAL A 69 10.93 -4.05 -15.33
CA VAL A 69 9.80 -4.72 -14.64
C VAL A 69 8.73 -3.70 -14.19
N ALA A 70 9.17 -2.53 -13.71
CA ALA A 70 8.24 -1.44 -13.35
C ALA A 70 7.61 -0.79 -14.58
N THR A 71 8.44 -0.37 -15.55
CA THR A 71 7.96 0.39 -16.70
C THR A 71 7.02 -0.43 -17.57
N ASP A 72 7.38 -1.68 -17.87
CA ASP A 72 6.55 -2.58 -18.66
C ASP A 72 5.18 -2.84 -17.98
N LYS A 73 5.20 -3.01 -16.64
CA LYS A 73 3.96 -3.20 -15.89
C LYS A 73 3.09 -1.94 -15.89
N LEU A 74 3.64 -0.76 -15.62
CA LEU A 74 2.89 0.50 -15.67
C LEU A 74 2.29 0.76 -17.05
N GLU A 75 3.05 0.54 -18.12
CA GLU A 75 2.57 0.67 -19.49
C GLU A 75 1.46 -0.32 -19.82
N SER A 76 1.57 -1.58 -19.35
CA SER A 76 0.52 -2.58 -19.53
C SER A 76 -0.79 -2.24 -18.80
N GLU A 77 -0.72 -1.46 -17.73
CA GLU A 77 -1.88 -0.93 -16.99
C GLU A 77 -2.34 0.45 -17.51
N ASN A 78 -1.79 0.93 -18.63
CA ASN A 78 -2.06 2.25 -19.19
C ASN A 78 -1.83 3.39 -18.17
N MET A 79 -0.71 3.32 -17.45
CA MET A 79 -0.25 4.37 -16.54
C MET A 79 0.92 5.13 -17.16
N THR A 80 0.96 6.46 -16.96
CA THR A 80 2.06 7.31 -17.45
C THR A 80 3.36 7.06 -16.68
N LEU A 81 4.49 7.23 -17.35
CA LEU A 81 5.83 7.15 -16.75
C LEU A 81 6.40 8.52 -16.35
N GLU A 82 5.65 9.61 -16.46
CA GLU A 82 6.14 10.98 -16.25
C GLU A 82 6.72 11.23 -14.85
N CYS A 83 6.23 10.52 -13.83
CA CYS A 83 6.74 10.58 -12.45
C CYS A 83 7.61 9.36 -12.07
N VAL A 84 8.11 8.61 -13.06
CA VAL A 84 9.05 7.50 -12.85
C VAL A 84 10.47 8.02 -13.08
N PHE A 85 11.17 8.32 -11.99
CA PHE A 85 12.53 8.86 -12.04
C PHE A 85 13.56 7.75 -12.18
N LYS A 86 14.74 8.07 -12.74
CA LYS A 86 15.86 7.12 -12.87
C LYS A 86 17.14 7.72 -12.29
N THR A 87 17.91 6.89 -11.58
CA THR A 87 19.19 7.29 -10.96
C THR A 87 20.31 6.31 -11.29
N GLU A 88 21.54 6.81 -11.31
CA GLU A 88 22.78 6.00 -11.35
C GLU A 88 23.38 5.80 -9.94
N LYS A 89 22.82 6.48 -8.92
CA LYS A 89 23.33 6.44 -7.55
C LYS A 89 23.08 5.10 -6.85
N ALA A 90 22.05 4.34 -7.30
CA ALA A 90 21.67 3.05 -6.74
C ALA A 90 20.94 2.18 -7.78
N SER A 91 20.96 0.87 -7.58
CA SER A 91 20.17 -0.08 -8.35
C SER A 91 18.68 0.06 -8.06
N THR A 92 17.85 -0.47 -8.95
CA THR A 92 16.42 -0.68 -8.69
C THR A 92 16.25 -1.55 -7.43
N GLY A 93 15.27 -1.20 -6.60
CA GLY A 93 14.98 -1.94 -5.37
C GLY A 93 14.64 -3.42 -5.64
N THR A 94 15.00 -4.29 -4.71
CA THR A 94 14.75 -5.73 -4.82
C THR A 94 14.26 -6.30 -3.50
N ALA A 95 13.35 -7.28 -3.58
CA ALA A 95 13.00 -8.16 -2.48
C ALA A 95 13.46 -9.59 -2.85
N ILE A 96 14.37 -10.16 -2.07
CA ILE A 96 14.79 -11.55 -2.21
C ILE A 96 13.90 -12.37 -1.29
N ILE A 97 13.14 -13.31 -1.86
CA ILE A 97 12.11 -14.07 -1.17
C ILE A 97 12.43 -15.55 -1.32
N MET A 98 12.68 -16.23 -0.22
CA MET A 98 12.80 -17.68 -0.18
C MET A 98 11.55 -18.28 0.45
N VAL A 99 10.96 -19.28 -0.19
CA VAL A 99 9.73 -19.95 0.28
C VAL A 99 10.00 -21.43 0.45
N ASP A 100 9.77 -21.92 1.66
CA ASP A 100 9.76 -23.35 1.97
C ASP A 100 8.49 -24.00 1.39
N GLU A 101 8.66 -25.00 0.51
CA GLU A 101 7.55 -25.67 -0.17
C GLU A 101 6.68 -26.52 0.75
N ASN A 102 7.26 -27.04 1.84
CA ASN A 102 6.57 -27.95 2.75
C ASN A 102 5.76 -27.20 3.81
N SER A 103 6.33 -26.13 4.35
CA SER A 103 5.70 -25.36 5.44
C SER A 103 4.98 -24.08 4.96
N GLY A 104 5.32 -23.58 3.77
CA GLY A 104 4.89 -22.27 3.27
C GLY A 104 5.55 -21.09 3.99
N GLN A 105 6.48 -21.33 4.91
CA GLN A 105 7.24 -20.26 5.57
C GLN A 105 8.13 -19.54 4.56
N ASN A 106 8.37 -18.25 4.79
CA ASN A 106 9.25 -17.47 3.95
C ASN A 106 10.28 -16.68 4.77
N GLU A 107 11.38 -16.35 4.10
CA GLU A 107 12.36 -15.37 4.55
C GLU A 107 12.51 -14.32 3.47
N ILE A 108 12.50 -13.05 3.87
CA ILE A 108 12.49 -11.92 2.94
C ILE A 108 13.55 -10.91 3.34
N VAL A 109 14.38 -10.51 2.37
CA VAL A 109 15.30 -9.37 2.48
C VAL A 109 14.91 -8.33 1.45
N VAL A 110 14.60 -7.13 1.91
CA VAL A 110 14.25 -6.00 1.03
C VAL A 110 15.39 -4.99 1.01
N THR A 111 15.79 -4.59 -0.19
CA THR A 111 16.72 -3.49 -0.45
C THR A 111 15.99 -2.44 -1.27
N LEU A 112 15.75 -1.27 -0.71
CA LEU A 112 14.97 -0.21 -1.37
C LEU A 112 15.70 0.41 -2.58
N GLY A 113 17.03 0.34 -2.61
CA GLY A 113 17.84 0.80 -3.73
C GLY A 113 17.53 2.25 -4.12
N ALA A 114 17.15 2.46 -5.37
CA ALA A 114 16.83 3.78 -5.90
C ALA A 114 15.73 4.50 -5.12
N CYS A 115 14.75 3.77 -4.58
CA CYS A 115 13.65 4.35 -3.81
C CYS A 115 14.09 5.00 -2.49
N ASP A 116 15.26 4.62 -1.96
CA ASP A 116 15.85 5.25 -0.77
C ASP A 116 16.69 6.50 -1.10
N THR A 117 16.80 6.87 -2.38
CA THR A 117 17.65 7.96 -2.86
C THR A 117 16.88 9.18 -3.37
N PHE A 118 15.62 9.32 -3.04
CA PHE A 118 14.89 10.56 -3.36
C PHE A 118 15.55 11.76 -2.71
N ASP A 119 15.73 12.84 -3.47
CA ASP A 119 16.34 14.09 -3.02
C ASP A 119 15.45 15.29 -3.37
N ASP A 120 15.88 16.48 -2.93
CA ASP A 120 15.13 17.73 -3.14
C ASP A 120 14.89 18.05 -4.62
N GLU A 121 15.76 17.59 -5.51
CA GLU A 121 15.59 17.79 -6.95
C GLU A 121 14.43 16.92 -7.47
N ASP A 122 14.33 15.69 -7.02
CA ASP A 122 13.22 14.80 -7.35
C ASP A 122 11.90 15.36 -6.81
N ILE A 123 11.90 15.85 -5.55
CA ILE A 123 10.70 16.47 -4.95
C ILE A 123 10.25 17.70 -5.73
N ARG A 124 11.19 18.55 -6.17
CA ARG A 124 10.85 19.71 -7.04
C ARG A 124 10.24 19.27 -8.37
N LYS A 125 10.68 18.14 -8.94
CA LYS A 125 10.11 17.60 -10.18
C LYS A 125 8.72 17.00 -9.98
N ILE A 126 8.45 16.41 -8.81
CA ILE A 126 7.13 15.85 -8.46
C ILE A 126 6.13 16.97 -8.11
N ALA A 127 6.58 18.12 -7.62
CA ALA A 127 5.76 19.19 -7.09
C ALA A 127 4.59 19.61 -8.02
N PRO A 128 4.78 19.85 -9.32
CA PRO A 128 3.69 20.22 -10.23
C PRO A 128 2.61 19.13 -10.30
N TYR A 129 3.02 17.86 -10.31
CA TYR A 129 2.09 16.74 -10.39
C TYR A 129 1.26 16.60 -9.11
N ILE A 130 1.85 16.84 -7.92
CA ILE A 130 1.10 16.85 -6.66
C ILE A 130 0.08 17.98 -6.67
N ALA A 131 0.48 19.19 -7.09
CA ALA A 131 -0.39 20.36 -7.10
C ALA A 131 -1.63 20.23 -8.02
N GLU A 132 -1.55 19.36 -9.02
CA GLU A 132 -2.65 19.07 -9.96
C GLU A 132 -3.54 17.89 -9.52
N ARG A 133 -3.33 17.33 -8.34
CA ARG A 133 -4.06 16.17 -7.82
C ARG A 133 -4.93 16.55 -6.63
N ASP A 134 -5.95 15.74 -6.40
CA ASP A 134 -6.87 15.90 -5.27
C ASP A 134 -6.44 15.08 -4.05
N ILE A 135 -5.79 13.92 -4.29
CA ILE A 135 -5.43 12.96 -3.24
C ILE A 135 -4.00 12.45 -3.45
N LEU A 136 -3.21 12.47 -2.39
CA LEU A 136 -1.91 11.79 -2.25
C LEU A 136 -2.07 10.54 -1.39
N LEU A 137 -1.61 9.40 -1.88
CA LEU A 137 -1.40 8.18 -1.09
C LEU A 137 0.11 7.91 -1.00
N THR A 138 0.62 7.71 0.22
CA THR A 138 2.03 7.40 0.45
C THR A 138 2.21 6.38 1.56
N GLN A 139 3.39 5.76 1.63
CA GLN A 139 3.79 4.77 2.63
C GLN A 139 5.14 5.18 3.23
N LEU A 140 5.71 4.34 4.10
CA LEU A 140 7.02 4.59 4.70
C LEU A 140 8.12 3.64 4.14
N GLU A 141 7.96 3.20 2.90
CA GLU A 141 8.90 2.30 2.20
C GLU A 141 9.80 3.05 1.19
N THR A 142 10.05 4.32 1.46
CA THR A 142 11.09 5.15 0.81
C THR A 142 11.84 5.88 1.90
N ASN A 143 12.82 6.76 1.56
CA ASN A 143 13.40 7.56 2.63
C ASN A 143 12.35 8.49 3.27
N VAL A 144 12.35 8.53 4.59
CA VAL A 144 11.31 9.22 5.38
C VAL A 144 11.30 10.73 5.13
N ASP A 145 12.45 11.34 4.81
CA ASP A 145 12.51 12.79 4.56
C ASP A 145 11.82 13.16 3.24
N ALA A 146 11.93 12.31 2.22
CA ALA A 146 11.15 12.48 0.99
C ALA A 146 9.64 12.35 1.25
N VAL A 147 9.21 11.36 2.06
CA VAL A 147 7.80 11.20 2.46
C VAL A 147 7.28 12.45 3.18
N LYS A 148 8.03 12.97 4.16
CA LYS A 148 7.67 14.23 4.86
C LYS A 148 7.53 15.39 3.89
N SER A 149 8.46 15.51 2.94
CA SER A 149 8.46 16.59 1.95
C SER A 149 7.25 16.53 1.04
N VAL A 150 6.87 15.36 0.51
CA VAL A 150 5.69 15.21 -0.36
C VAL A 150 4.38 15.41 0.42
N ILE A 151 4.28 14.97 1.68
CA ILE A 151 3.13 15.25 2.55
C ILE A 151 2.98 16.75 2.77
N SER A 152 4.07 17.43 3.15
CA SER A 152 4.04 18.88 3.37
C SER A 152 3.65 19.65 2.11
N LEU A 153 4.19 19.26 0.96
CA LEU A 153 3.86 19.85 -0.33
C LEU A 153 2.39 19.62 -0.70
N ALA A 154 1.86 18.42 -0.47
CA ALA A 154 0.46 18.10 -0.70
C ALA A 154 -0.45 19.01 0.14
N LYS A 155 -0.17 19.15 1.43
CA LYS A 155 -0.99 20.03 2.32
C LYS A 155 -0.90 21.49 1.93
N GLN A 156 0.27 22.00 1.50
CA GLN A 156 0.41 23.39 1.01
C GLN A 156 -0.46 23.67 -0.23
N ASN A 157 -0.75 22.64 -1.03
CA ASN A 157 -1.60 22.72 -2.22
C ASN A 157 -3.05 22.27 -1.98
N GLY A 158 -3.46 22.01 -0.73
CA GLY A 158 -4.83 21.60 -0.41
C GLY A 158 -5.17 20.17 -0.80
N VAL A 159 -4.16 19.34 -1.09
CA VAL A 159 -4.31 17.94 -1.48
C VAL A 159 -4.60 17.08 -0.24
N TYR A 160 -5.55 16.16 -0.37
CA TYR A 160 -5.93 15.22 0.70
C TYR A 160 -4.87 14.12 0.84
N VAL A 161 -4.41 13.87 2.08
CA VAL A 161 -3.27 12.97 2.34
C VAL A 161 -3.73 11.68 3.03
N ILE A 162 -3.41 10.55 2.40
CA ILE A 162 -3.55 9.20 2.97
C ILE A 162 -2.14 8.66 3.23
N LEU A 163 -1.88 8.27 4.48
CA LEU A 163 -0.65 7.58 4.87
C LEU A 163 -0.93 6.14 5.27
N ASN A 164 -0.35 5.19 4.55
CA ASN A 164 -0.18 3.83 5.05
C ASN A 164 1.17 3.73 5.78
N PRO A 165 1.22 3.64 7.12
CA PRO A 165 2.46 3.76 7.89
C PRO A 165 3.29 2.47 7.89
N ALA A 166 3.47 1.87 6.72
CA ALA A 166 4.12 0.58 6.48
C ALA A 166 5.36 0.74 5.55
N PRO A 167 6.50 0.08 5.87
CA PRO A 167 6.83 -0.49 7.18
C PRO A 167 6.93 0.59 8.25
N VAL A 168 6.75 0.22 9.52
CA VAL A 168 6.77 1.20 10.62
C VAL A 168 8.09 1.96 10.65
N GLN A 169 7.98 3.27 10.56
CA GLN A 169 9.07 4.24 10.70
C GLN A 169 8.65 5.35 11.68
N GLN A 170 9.62 5.94 12.38
CA GLN A 170 9.34 7.07 13.25
C GLN A 170 9.15 8.34 12.41
N ILE A 171 7.99 8.98 12.58
CA ILE A 171 7.68 10.30 12.02
C ILE A 171 7.31 11.26 13.16
N SER A 172 7.59 12.55 12.97
CA SER A 172 7.30 13.56 13.99
C SER A 172 5.80 13.88 14.06
N ASP A 173 5.34 14.37 15.20
CA ASP A 173 3.95 14.75 15.40
C ASP A 173 3.47 15.85 14.43
N ASP A 174 4.37 16.69 13.93
CA ASP A 174 4.04 17.68 12.90
C ASP A 174 3.66 17.06 11.55
N VAL A 175 4.13 15.84 11.26
CA VAL A 175 3.72 15.09 10.07
C VAL A 175 2.32 14.50 10.29
N TYR A 176 2.04 13.95 11.48
CA TYR A 176 0.70 13.41 11.80
C TYR A 176 -0.41 14.45 11.62
N LYS A 177 -0.18 15.71 11.99
CA LYS A 177 -1.13 16.82 11.81
C LYS A 177 -1.48 17.13 10.33
N GLN A 178 -0.68 16.62 9.41
CA GLN A 178 -0.86 16.81 7.96
C GLN A 178 -1.53 15.61 7.29
N ILE A 179 -1.92 14.58 8.05
CA ILE A 179 -2.52 13.35 7.54
C ILE A 179 -4.03 13.42 7.70
N ASP A 180 -4.77 13.25 6.61
CA ASP A 180 -6.23 13.21 6.62
C ASP A 180 -6.76 11.81 6.93
N ILE A 181 -6.10 10.75 6.41
CA ILE A 181 -6.37 9.36 6.78
C ILE A 181 -5.05 8.63 7.05
N ILE A 182 -4.98 7.89 8.16
CA ILE A 182 -3.92 6.92 8.41
C ILE A 182 -4.49 5.50 8.40
N THR A 183 -3.75 4.55 7.76
CA THR A 183 -4.24 3.18 7.53
C THR A 183 -3.28 2.11 8.04
N PRO A 184 -2.96 2.06 9.35
CA PRO A 184 -2.12 1.01 9.90
C PRO A 184 -2.87 -0.34 9.98
N ASN A 185 -2.12 -1.44 9.99
CA ASN A 185 -2.63 -2.70 10.51
C ASN A 185 -2.53 -2.75 12.06
N GLU A 186 -3.03 -3.83 12.69
CA GLU A 186 -3.01 -4.00 14.15
C GLU A 186 -1.60 -3.95 14.74
N VAL A 187 -0.60 -4.48 14.05
CA VAL A 187 0.80 -4.49 14.52
C VAL A 187 1.41 -3.10 14.41
N GLU A 188 1.22 -2.45 13.27
CA GLU A 188 1.70 -1.09 13.01
C GLU A 188 1.06 -0.09 13.98
N ALA A 189 -0.26 -0.19 14.17
CA ALA A 189 -0.97 0.65 15.13
C ALA A 189 -0.47 0.41 16.56
N SER A 190 -0.24 -0.85 16.95
CA SER A 190 0.31 -1.17 18.29
C SER A 190 1.69 -0.54 18.51
N ILE A 191 2.57 -0.60 17.52
CA ILE A 191 3.92 -0.02 17.63
C ILE A 191 3.86 1.51 17.68
N LEU A 192 3.02 2.15 16.86
CA LEU A 192 2.94 3.60 16.73
C LEU A 192 2.22 4.27 17.91
N THR A 193 1.31 3.56 18.57
CA THR A 193 0.51 4.08 19.69
C THR A 193 0.96 3.59 21.05
N GLY A 194 1.72 2.48 21.12
CA GLY A 194 2.06 1.80 22.36
C GLY A 194 0.92 0.98 22.97
N ILE A 195 -0.21 0.83 22.26
CA ILE A 195 -1.38 0.06 22.70
C ILE A 195 -1.39 -1.29 21.98
N GLU A 196 -1.23 -2.39 22.72
CA GLU A 196 -1.35 -3.74 22.16
C GLU A 196 -2.81 -4.00 21.74
N ILE A 197 -3.06 -4.24 20.46
CA ILE A 197 -4.40 -4.44 19.91
C ILE A 197 -4.76 -5.92 19.92
N LYS A 198 -5.66 -6.32 20.85
CA LYS A 198 -6.20 -7.67 20.98
C LYS A 198 -7.66 -7.74 20.52
N ASP A 199 -8.41 -6.66 20.71
CA ASP A 199 -9.82 -6.57 20.38
C ASP A 199 -10.20 -5.19 19.78
N GLU A 200 -11.49 -5.01 19.52
CA GLU A 200 -12.05 -3.78 18.97
C GLU A 200 -11.87 -2.57 19.91
N ASN A 201 -11.95 -2.76 21.22
CA ASN A 201 -11.79 -1.66 22.18
C ASN A 201 -10.35 -1.14 22.20
N ASP A 202 -9.39 -2.05 22.08
CA ASP A 202 -7.98 -1.67 21.97
C ASP A 202 -7.73 -0.88 20.68
N ALA A 203 -8.34 -1.31 19.55
CA ALA A 203 -8.25 -0.59 18.29
C ALA A 203 -8.88 0.81 18.37
N LYS A 204 -10.00 0.97 19.08
CA LYS A 204 -10.61 2.29 19.34
C LYS A 204 -9.66 3.19 20.15
N ARG A 205 -9.06 2.67 21.22
CA ARG A 205 -8.06 3.40 22.01
C ARG A 205 -6.83 3.80 21.19
N ALA A 206 -6.36 2.90 20.31
CA ALA A 206 -5.27 3.22 19.39
C ALA A 206 -5.65 4.33 18.40
N ALA A 207 -6.89 4.34 17.89
CA ALA A 207 -7.38 5.41 17.03
C ALA A 207 -7.45 6.76 17.78
N GLU A 208 -7.82 6.78 19.06
CA GLU A 208 -7.82 8.00 19.91
C GLU A 208 -6.42 8.60 20.00
N VAL A 209 -5.37 7.79 20.15
CA VAL A 209 -3.97 8.28 20.16
C VAL A 209 -3.62 8.95 18.81
N PHE A 210 -4.06 8.42 17.66
CA PHE A 210 -3.84 9.09 16.38
C PHE A 210 -4.61 10.41 16.27
N PHE A 211 -5.82 10.50 16.83
CA PHE A 211 -6.55 11.77 16.91
C PHE A 211 -5.83 12.80 17.76
N GLU A 212 -5.26 12.40 18.90
CA GLU A 212 -4.43 13.27 19.75
C GLU A 212 -3.18 13.77 19.02
N LYS A 213 -2.60 12.96 18.14
CA LYS A 213 -1.49 13.35 17.25
C LYS A 213 -1.93 14.28 16.11
N GLY A 214 -3.23 14.47 15.88
CA GLY A 214 -3.77 15.40 14.89
C GLY A 214 -4.26 14.78 13.59
N VAL A 215 -4.27 13.46 13.46
CA VAL A 215 -4.85 12.75 12.30
C VAL A 215 -6.37 12.97 12.27
N THR A 216 -6.96 13.15 11.08
CA THR A 216 -8.39 13.44 10.96
C THR A 216 -9.25 12.18 11.01
N ASN A 217 -8.83 11.11 10.32
CA ASN A 217 -9.53 9.82 10.29
C ASN A 217 -8.53 8.68 10.41
N VAL A 218 -8.94 7.57 11.03
CA VAL A 218 -8.09 6.40 11.24
C VAL A 218 -8.81 5.15 10.74
N ILE A 219 -8.12 4.32 9.96
CA ILE A 219 -8.60 3.01 9.54
C ILE A 219 -7.58 1.98 10.00
N ILE A 220 -7.95 1.13 10.95
CA ILE A 220 -7.06 0.05 11.43
C ILE A 220 -7.52 -1.27 10.82
N THR A 221 -6.69 -1.87 9.96
CA THR A 221 -6.99 -3.20 9.42
C THR A 221 -6.65 -4.26 10.47
N LEU A 222 -7.59 -5.20 10.69
CA LEU A 222 -7.58 -6.18 11.77
C LEU A 222 -7.51 -7.63 11.24
N GLY A 223 -6.80 -7.83 10.16
CA GLY A 223 -6.67 -9.14 9.50
C GLY A 223 -8.03 -9.77 9.23
N LYS A 224 -8.25 -10.99 9.69
CA LYS A 224 -9.51 -11.72 9.48
C LYS A 224 -10.75 -11.06 10.11
N LYS A 225 -10.57 -10.14 11.06
CA LYS A 225 -11.68 -9.43 11.72
C LYS A 225 -12.23 -8.27 10.86
N GLY A 226 -11.54 -7.87 9.80
CA GLY A 226 -11.93 -6.77 8.92
C GLY A 226 -11.17 -5.48 9.17
N ALA A 227 -11.85 -4.34 9.30
CA ALA A 227 -11.24 -3.04 9.56
C ALA A 227 -12.10 -2.18 10.48
N LEU A 228 -11.46 -1.49 11.44
CA LEU A 228 -12.08 -0.45 12.25
C LEU A 228 -11.90 0.89 11.55
N ILE A 229 -13.00 1.58 11.26
CA ILE A 229 -13.02 2.95 10.76
C ILE A 229 -13.36 3.85 11.94
N ALA A 230 -12.47 4.78 12.25
CA ALA A 230 -12.64 5.77 13.30
C ALA A 230 -12.64 7.17 12.69
N THR A 231 -13.69 7.91 12.97
CA THR A 231 -13.81 9.34 12.72
C THR A 231 -13.93 10.06 14.07
N LYS A 232 -13.92 11.39 14.08
CA LYS A 232 -14.14 12.15 15.33
C LYS A 232 -15.50 11.86 15.98
N ASP A 233 -16.49 11.42 15.17
CA ASP A 233 -17.89 11.30 15.61
C ASP A 233 -18.33 9.83 15.77
N SER A 234 -17.58 8.87 15.22
CA SER A 234 -18.02 7.48 15.18
C SER A 234 -16.88 6.46 15.05
N PHE A 235 -17.19 5.24 15.48
CA PHE A 235 -16.40 4.04 15.25
C PHE A 235 -17.28 3.01 14.53
N GLU A 236 -16.83 2.48 13.40
CA GLU A 236 -17.53 1.43 12.65
C GLU A 236 -16.58 0.27 12.35
N LEU A 237 -16.99 -0.95 12.73
CA LEU A 237 -16.25 -2.17 12.40
C LEU A 237 -16.84 -2.79 11.15
N ILE A 238 -16.08 -2.82 10.07
CA ILE A 238 -16.42 -3.51 8.82
C ILE A 238 -15.83 -4.91 8.87
N LYS A 239 -16.69 -5.93 8.76
CA LYS A 239 -16.27 -7.34 8.72
C LYS A 239 -15.79 -7.74 7.33
N ASN A 240 -14.87 -8.69 7.26
CA ASN A 240 -14.49 -9.32 6.01
C ASN A 240 -15.63 -10.19 5.45
N TYR A 241 -15.59 -10.38 4.15
CA TYR A 241 -16.40 -11.38 3.47
C TYR A 241 -15.78 -12.77 3.67
N ASP A 242 -16.63 -13.80 3.62
CA ASP A 242 -16.16 -15.18 3.65
C ASP A 242 -15.67 -15.59 2.25
N VAL A 243 -14.35 -15.60 2.08
CA VAL A 243 -13.69 -15.94 0.83
C VAL A 243 -12.60 -16.98 1.04
N ALA A 244 -12.32 -17.78 0.01
CA ALA A 244 -11.22 -18.75 0.05
C ALA A 244 -9.87 -18.03 -0.03
N VAL A 245 -9.21 -17.88 1.12
CA VAL A 245 -7.90 -17.21 1.20
C VAL A 245 -6.81 -18.12 0.67
N LEU A 246 -6.09 -17.65 -0.35
CA LEU A 246 -4.95 -18.33 -0.95
C LEU A 246 -3.61 -17.69 -0.53
N ASP A 247 -3.54 -16.34 -0.56
CA ASP A 247 -2.34 -15.58 -0.22
C ASP A 247 -2.75 -14.22 0.36
N THR A 248 -2.24 -13.88 1.54
CA THR A 248 -2.53 -12.59 2.19
C THR A 248 -1.52 -11.50 1.84
N THR A 249 -0.49 -11.81 1.05
CA THR A 249 0.53 -10.84 0.62
C THR A 249 -0.13 -9.75 -0.21
N GLY A 250 0.13 -8.49 0.12
CA GLY A 250 -0.44 -7.35 -0.57
C GLY A 250 -1.91 -7.03 -0.24
N ALA A 251 -2.55 -7.74 0.72
CA ALA A 251 -3.93 -7.45 1.15
C ALA A 251 -4.11 -5.99 1.62
N GLY A 252 -3.14 -5.48 2.40
CA GLY A 252 -3.11 -4.08 2.83
C GLY A 252 -2.92 -3.10 1.66
N ASP A 253 -2.12 -3.48 0.66
CA ASP A 253 -1.93 -2.66 -0.54
C ASP A 253 -3.21 -2.62 -1.38
N ALA A 254 -3.89 -3.77 -1.54
CA ALA A 254 -5.19 -3.86 -2.19
C ALA A 254 -6.24 -2.99 -1.48
N PHE A 255 -6.27 -3.03 -0.14
CA PHE A 255 -7.15 -2.17 0.66
C PHE A 255 -6.87 -0.69 0.41
N ASN A 256 -5.61 -0.25 0.51
CA ASN A 256 -5.25 1.15 0.32
C ASN A 256 -5.51 1.65 -1.11
N GLY A 257 -5.23 0.83 -2.13
CA GLY A 257 -5.56 1.15 -3.51
C GLY A 257 -7.06 1.25 -3.75
N GLY A 258 -7.84 0.32 -3.19
CA GLY A 258 -9.30 0.35 -3.22
C GLY A 258 -9.89 1.58 -2.50
N LEU A 259 -9.34 1.93 -1.32
CA LEU A 259 -9.72 3.13 -0.57
C LEU A 259 -9.49 4.39 -1.41
N LEU A 260 -8.32 4.51 -2.03
CA LEU A 260 -7.97 5.62 -2.90
C LEU A 260 -8.97 5.74 -4.06
N ALA A 261 -9.28 4.64 -4.73
CA ALA A 261 -10.20 4.63 -5.86
C ALA A 261 -11.61 5.10 -5.45
N ALA A 262 -12.14 4.58 -4.35
CA ALA A 262 -13.46 4.95 -3.84
C ALA A 262 -13.54 6.43 -3.43
N LEU A 263 -12.48 6.97 -2.79
CA LEU A 263 -12.40 8.39 -2.45
C LEU A 263 -12.28 9.29 -3.70
N CYS A 264 -11.63 8.81 -4.76
CA CYS A 264 -11.60 9.50 -6.05
C CYS A 264 -12.99 9.56 -6.71
N GLU A 265 -13.84 8.57 -6.49
CA GLU A 265 -15.25 8.58 -6.92
C GLU A 265 -16.15 9.48 -6.05
N GLY A 266 -15.63 9.99 -4.92
CA GLY A 266 -16.37 10.88 -4.02
C GLY A 266 -17.19 10.14 -2.96
N MET A 267 -16.92 8.86 -2.71
CA MET A 267 -17.52 8.13 -1.59
C MET A 267 -17.07 8.74 -0.25
N ASP A 268 -17.96 8.71 0.75
CA ASP A 268 -17.56 9.00 2.13
C ASP A 268 -16.62 7.92 2.67
N ILE A 269 -15.96 8.20 3.78
CA ILE A 269 -14.90 7.34 4.31
C ILE A 269 -15.38 5.93 4.64
N ILE A 270 -16.62 5.78 5.15
CA ILE A 270 -17.18 4.48 5.53
C ILE A 270 -17.45 3.65 4.28
N ASN A 271 -18.12 4.23 3.27
CA ASN A 271 -18.38 3.56 2.01
C ASN A 271 -17.10 3.29 1.23
N ALA A 272 -16.12 4.18 1.29
CA ALA A 272 -14.80 3.97 0.69
C ALA A 272 -14.05 2.81 1.37
N ALA A 273 -14.11 2.68 2.69
CA ALA A 273 -13.52 1.56 3.40
C ALA A 273 -14.24 0.23 3.13
N LYS A 274 -15.58 0.23 2.97
CA LYS A 274 -16.34 -0.95 2.53
C LYS A 274 -15.92 -1.41 1.13
N PHE A 275 -15.74 -0.47 0.21
CA PHE A 275 -15.21 -0.77 -1.13
C PHE A 275 -13.78 -1.31 -1.07
N ALA A 276 -12.90 -0.68 -0.29
CA ALA A 276 -11.53 -1.13 -0.05
C ALA A 276 -11.46 -2.55 0.51
N ASN A 277 -12.38 -2.88 1.42
CA ASN A 277 -12.48 -4.22 1.99
C ASN A 277 -12.82 -5.28 0.93
N ILE A 278 -13.71 -4.97 -0.04
CA ILE A 278 -14.01 -5.85 -1.17
C ILE A 278 -12.75 -6.07 -2.02
N VAL A 279 -12.02 -5.00 -2.37
CA VAL A 279 -10.78 -5.09 -3.16
C VAL A 279 -9.75 -5.98 -2.46
N SER A 280 -9.56 -5.81 -1.16
CA SER A 280 -8.66 -6.64 -0.35
C SER A 280 -9.11 -8.09 -0.28
N ASN A 281 -10.41 -8.36 -0.07
CA ASN A 281 -10.94 -9.72 -0.01
C ASN A 281 -10.82 -10.47 -1.35
N LEU A 282 -10.98 -9.79 -2.47
CA LEU A 282 -10.74 -10.37 -3.79
C LEU A 282 -9.24 -10.65 -4.03
N ALA A 283 -8.37 -9.74 -3.63
CA ALA A 283 -6.93 -9.91 -3.81
C ALA A 283 -6.40 -11.15 -3.09
N VAL A 284 -6.84 -11.43 -1.86
CA VAL A 284 -6.36 -12.60 -1.08
C VAL A 284 -6.81 -13.96 -1.64
N THR A 285 -7.70 -13.99 -2.62
CA THR A 285 -8.10 -15.24 -3.32
C THR A 285 -7.11 -15.64 -4.42
N ARG A 286 -6.01 -14.91 -4.61
CA ARG A 286 -5.02 -15.09 -5.68
C ARG A 286 -3.61 -15.05 -5.14
N LEU A 287 -2.67 -15.64 -5.86
CA LEU A 287 -1.25 -15.59 -5.51
C LEU A 287 -0.61 -14.28 -5.98
N GLY A 288 0.27 -13.74 -5.14
CA GLY A 288 1.12 -12.59 -5.46
C GLY A 288 0.55 -11.25 -5.01
N THR A 289 1.20 -10.17 -5.45
CA THR A 289 0.93 -8.79 -5.02
C THR A 289 0.19 -8.01 -6.11
N SER A 290 0.88 -7.19 -6.91
CA SER A 290 0.25 -6.36 -7.95
C SER A 290 -0.53 -7.16 -9.01
N ASN A 291 -0.14 -8.43 -9.27
CA ASN A 291 -0.85 -9.30 -10.19
C ASN A 291 -2.18 -9.83 -9.63
N ALA A 292 -2.29 -9.94 -8.31
CA ALA A 292 -3.50 -10.40 -7.61
C ALA A 292 -4.60 -9.32 -7.51
N MET A 293 -4.28 -8.06 -7.79
CA MET A 293 -5.23 -6.95 -7.68
C MET A 293 -6.43 -7.15 -8.63
N PRO A 294 -7.67 -7.09 -8.13
CA PRO A 294 -8.87 -7.31 -8.94
C PRO A 294 -9.12 -6.16 -9.92
N SER A 295 -9.79 -6.44 -11.03
CA SER A 295 -10.30 -5.42 -11.93
C SER A 295 -11.57 -4.76 -11.37
N ARG A 296 -11.94 -3.62 -11.95
CA ARG A 296 -13.18 -2.92 -11.58
C ARG A 296 -14.42 -3.78 -11.83
N GLU A 297 -14.45 -4.51 -12.92
CA GLU A 297 -15.56 -5.39 -13.27
C GLU A 297 -15.75 -6.49 -12.21
N GLU A 298 -14.64 -7.11 -11.78
CA GLU A 298 -14.68 -8.14 -10.72
C GLU A 298 -15.17 -7.58 -9.38
N ILE A 299 -14.72 -6.36 -9.04
CA ILE A 299 -15.17 -5.67 -7.81
C ILE A 299 -16.68 -5.38 -7.87
N ASP A 300 -17.16 -4.85 -8.99
CA ASP A 300 -18.56 -4.49 -9.16
C ASP A 300 -19.46 -5.75 -9.19
N GLU A 301 -19.00 -6.85 -9.79
CA GLU A 301 -19.68 -8.14 -9.77
C GLU A 301 -19.78 -8.71 -8.35
N PHE A 302 -18.65 -8.72 -7.63
CA PHE A 302 -18.63 -9.19 -6.23
C PHE A 302 -19.57 -8.37 -5.36
N ARG A 303 -19.59 -7.04 -5.51
CA ARG A 303 -20.47 -6.14 -4.79
C ARG A 303 -21.93 -6.46 -5.05
N LYS A 304 -22.35 -6.65 -6.32
CA LYS A 304 -23.72 -7.01 -6.68
C LYS A 304 -24.16 -8.31 -6.03
N ASN A 305 -23.29 -9.32 -6.03
CA ASN A 305 -23.60 -10.65 -5.50
C ASN A 305 -23.70 -10.67 -3.97
N ASN A 306 -23.07 -9.73 -3.27
CA ASN A 306 -23.03 -9.66 -1.81
C ASN A 306 -23.92 -8.56 -1.20
N THR A 307 -24.52 -7.67 -2.01
CA THR A 307 -25.51 -6.68 -1.56
C THR A 307 -26.95 -7.20 -1.63
N VAL A 308 -27.22 -8.33 -2.27
CA VAL A 308 -28.59 -8.92 -2.41
C VAL A 308 -29.02 -9.73 -1.18
N GLY A 309 -28.21 -9.79 -0.11
CA GLY A 309 -28.44 -10.61 1.10
C GLY A 309 -28.57 -9.86 2.43
N GLY A 310 -28.85 -8.56 2.43
CA GLY A 310 -28.92 -7.78 3.68
C GLY A 310 -29.91 -6.63 3.61
N ASP A 311 -31.18 -6.94 3.84
CA ASP A 311 -32.18 -6.04 4.44
C ASP A 311 -32.33 -6.41 5.93
#